data_3f6d251a3fdbfa936f93a865b9788682
#
_entry.id   3f6d251a3fdbfa936f93a865b9788682
#
_cell.length_a   1.000
_cell.length_b   1.000
_cell.length_c   1.000
_cell.angle_alpha   90.00
_cell.angle_beta   90.00
_cell.angle_gamma   90.00
#
_symmetry.space_group_name_H-M   'P 1'
#
loop_
_entity.id
_entity.type
_entity.pdbx_description
1 polymer ?
#
loop_
_entity_poly.entity_id
_entity_poly.type
_entity_poly.pdbx_seq_one_letter_code
_entity_poly.pdbx_strand_id
1 'polypeptide(L)'
;MKTTLWRITAARCIAAAALCAIPLGGVAQATPKKVATSSDDLPRHSYPLTTPPSAFVLTDDATFNAFAAKVDADVRATLDGYEITDKATLHNLLVERARYSMLINDNSAVLATLDRERALAEKTAAIAMAGLPSRQIAEARIETGATTGAAFNSAFARDFRTALDAEPWGIVQEELKTMSSGYQSLSQTAILASLKANDDPGVAKTGTIDLARAIKLISARYGLLVNLPVKSTMAAVLTPYLAAHTEKKQDIWPAREVTLTAADKLTPVRIAIWDGGVDTALYPAQLYTDPAPGPYGVHGIGFDTHGALVAGDMQPLTAEQKAIYPKVLQLQQGQDDLHDNIDSPDASMARTFLSSLPTDQAASYTENMTYLGEWMHGTHVAGIAVRGNPAARLVVVQFNDGIQYLPFEPTVAWAKKFKADFALLGDYFRTHDVRVVNMSWSDNQAEFETWLNKKSGEKDVVKRKQLAGKLYAIWRESVESAIQRAPGTLFVCAAGNTSNDVKFQGDIPASFHLPNLVAVGAVDEAGEETSFTSYGDTVVLDADGYRVASYVPGGTVMKFSGTSMASPNVVNLAAKLIALKPELTPEETIALMRKAATASADGRLHIIDPKATVARLEQTK
;
A
#
# COMPACT_ATOMS: atom_id res chain seq x y z
N MET A 1 49.72 -10.26 -54.61
CA MET A 1 50.02 -11.13 -55.81
C MET A 1 48.68 -11.73 -56.25
N LYS A 2 48.26 -11.31 -57.42
CA LYS A 2 47.55 -12.02 -58.52
C LYS A 2 46.32 -12.86 -58.11
N THR A 3 45.09 -12.36 -58.37
CA THR A 3 44.25 -12.52 -59.58
C THR A 3 43.90 -13.98 -59.94
N THR A 4 42.59 -14.30 -60.02
CA THR A 4 41.99 -14.64 -61.33
C THR A 4 40.45 -14.80 -61.17
N LEU A 5 39.74 -14.06 -62.00
CA LEU A 5 38.33 -14.22 -62.40
C LEU A 5 38.12 -15.50 -63.20
N TRP A 6 36.94 -16.11 -63.13
CA TRP A 6 36.33 -16.78 -64.28
C TRP A 6 34.82 -16.58 -64.31
N ARG A 7 34.38 -16.01 -65.43
CA ARG A 7 32.98 -15.94 -65.92
C ARG A 7 32.75 -17.20 -66.76
N ILE A 8 31.56 -17.81 -66.66
CA ILE A 8 30.98 -18.57 -67.78
C ILE A 8 29.46 -18.32 -67.83
N THR A 9 29.02 -18.20 -69.03
CA THR A 9 27.83 -17.72 -69.65
C THR A 9 26.60 -18.65 -69.58
N ALA A 10 25.46 -18.04 -69.79
CA ALA A 10 24.07 -18.51 -69.82
C ALA A 10 23.79 -19.72 -70.76
N ALA A 11 22.80 -20.53 -70.41
CA ALA A 11 21.89 -21.20 -71.33
C ALA A 11 20.47 -21.20 -70.78
N ARG A 12 19.53 -20.68 -71.56
CA ARG A 12 18.10 -20.67 -71.35
C ARG A 12 17.52 -22.07 -71.56
N CYS A 13 16.72 -22.56 -70.61
CA CYS A 13 15.69 -23.57 -70.85
C CYS A 13 14.39 -23.13 -70.21
N ILE A 14 13.40 -22.88 -71.07
CA ILE A 14 12.02 -22.61 -70.68
C ILE A 14 11.36 -23.93 -70.33
N ALA A 15 10.93 -24.10 -69.09
CA ALA A 15 9.99 -25.14 -68.70
C ALA A 15 8.82 -24.48 -67.95
N ALA A 16 7.64 -24.61 -68.54
CA ALA A 16 6.39 -24.18 -67.96
C ALA A 16 6.08 -25.04 -66.72
N ALA A 17 6.02 -24.42 -65.53
CA ALA A 17 5.50 -25.06 -64.34
C ALA A 17 4.20 -24.38 -63.92
N ALA A 18 3.16 -25.18 -63.79
CA ALA A 18 1.84 -24.79 -63.34
C ALA A 18 1.91 -24.18 -61.95
N LEU A 19 1.41 -22.97 -61.76
CA LEU A 19 1.20 -22.35 -60.46
C LEU A 19 0.04 -23.06 -59.75
N CYS A 20 0.37 -23.92 -58.77
CA CYS A 20 -0.52 -24.23 -57.69
C CYS A 20 -0.50 -23.04 -56.71
N ALA A 21 -1.57 -22.22 -56.72
CA ALA A 21 -1.78 -21.19 -55.72
C ALA A 21 -2.07 -21.89 -54.37
N ILE A 22 -1.08 -21.93 -53.51
CA ILE A 22 -1.25 -22.21 -52.08
C ILE A 22 -1.87 -20.94 -51.50
N PRO A 23 -3.05 -20.98 -50.86
CA PRO A 23 -3.54 -19.82 -50.14
C PRO A 23 -2.58 -19.54 -48.99
N LEU A 24 -1.86 -18.44 -49.06
CA LEU A 24 -1.18 -17.84 -47.89
C LEU A 24 -2.27 -17.59 -46.87
N GLY A 25 -2.36 -18.47 -45.88
CA GLY A 25 -3.14 -18.24 -44.68
C GLY A 25 -2.75 -16.86 -44.15
N GLY A 26 -3.68 -15.92 -44.17
CA GLY A 26 -3.48 -14.61 -43.61
C GLY A 26 -3.09 -14.78 -42.13
N VAL A 27 -1.87 -14.38 -41.81
CA VAL A 27 -1.50 -14.11 -40.42
C VAL A 27 -2.48 -13.04 -39.96
N ALA A 28 -3.44 -13.41 -39.13
CA ALA A 28 -4.34 -12.44 -38.53
C ALA A 28 -3.45 -11.41 -37.80
N GLN A 29 -3.37 -10.21 -38.35
CA GLN A 29 -2.70 -9.10 -37.69
C GLN A 29 -3.44 -8.90 -36.36
N ALA A 30 -2.75 -9.19 -35.26
CA ALA A 30 -3.27 -8.92 -33.92
C ALA A 30 -3.67 -7.44 -33.87
N THR A 31 -4.90 -7.17 -33.53
CA THR A 31 -5.37 -5.79 -33.35
C THR A 31 -4.45 -5.11 -32.35
N PRO A 32 -3.88 -3.92 -32.63
CA PRO A 32 -3.01 -3.25 -31.68
C PRO A 32 -3.76 -3.00 -30.37
N LYS A 33 -3.13 -3.31 -29.25
CA LYS A 33 -3.68 -3.09 -27.93
C LYS A 33 -3.88 -1.60 -27.68
N LYS A 34 -4.92 -1.24 -26.95
CA LYS A 34 -5.06 0.11 -26.42
C LYS A 34 -4.06 0.34 -25.30
N VAL A 35 -3.32 1.45 -25.33
CA VAL A 35 -2.45 1.82 -24.22
C VAL A 35 -3.29 2.39 -23.07
N ALA A 36 -3.19 1.77 -21.89
CA ALA A 36 -3.78 2.28 -20.65
C ALA A 36 -2.68 2.97 -19.85
N THR A 37 -2.80 4.29 -19.70
CA THR A 37 -1.88 5.15 -18.94
C THR A 37 -2.47 5.58 -17.59
N SER A 38 -3.70 5.22 -17.34
CA SER A 38 -4.46 5.48 -16.12
C SER A 38 -5.36 4.31 -15.81
N SER A 39 -5.67 4.09 -14.56
CA SER A 39 -6.66 3.09 -14.12
C SER A 39 -8.06 3.36 -14.70
N ASP A 40 -8.36 4.60 -15.07
CA ASP A 40 -9.62 4.99 -15.72
C ASP A 40 -9.75 4.54 -17.17
N ASP A 41 -8.63 4.25 -17.85
CA ASP A 41 -8.62 3.72 -19.22
C ASP A 41 -9.09 2.26 -19.26
N LEU A 42 -9.04 1.55 -18.11
CA LEU A 42 -9.42 0.15 -18.02
C LEU A 42 -10.94 -0.05 -17.93
N PRO A 43 -11.46 -1.16 -18.49
CA PRO A 43 -12.89 -1.45 -18.47
C PRO A 43 -13.37 -1.66 -17.02
N ARG A 44 -14.61 -1.24 -16.77
CA ARG A 44 -15.30 -1.48 -15.49
C ARG A 44 -16.28 -2.62 -15.66
N HIS A 45 -16.08 -3.69 -14.90
CA HIS A 45 -16.95 -4.86 -14.89
C HIS A 45 -17.80 -4.89 -13.62
N SER A 46 -18.98 -5.45 -13.74
CA SER A 46 -19.91 -5.65 -12.63
C SER A 46 -20.61 -6.98 -12.77
N TYR A 47 -20.73 -7.68 -11.65
CA TYR A 47 -21.29 -9.03 -11.60
C TYR A 47 -22.51 -9.01 -10.69
N PRO A 48 -23.67 -9.49 -11.16
CA PRO A 48 -24.84 -9.72 -10.30
C PRO A 48 -24.50 -10.70 -9.18
N LEU A 49 -24.82 -10.32 -7.95
CA LEU A 49 -24.60 -11.16 -6.77
C LEU A 49 -25.70 -10.85 -5.75
N THR A 50 -26.60 -11.80 -5.52
CA THR A 50 -27.72 -11.65 -4.57
C THR A 50 -27.43 -12.29 -3.22
N THR A 51 -26.50 -13.25 -3.20
CA THR A 51 -26.01 -13.88 -1.97
C THR A 51 -24.92 -13.00 -1.36
N PRO A 52 -24.92 -12.77 -0.03
CA PRO A 52 -23.84 -12.04 0.61
C PRO A 52 -22.47 -12.66 0.28
N PRO A 53 -21.43 -11.88 -0.04
CA PRO A 53 -20.08 -12.34 -0.32
C PRO A 53 -19.52 -13.36 0.68
N SER A 54 -19.73 -13.13 1.98
CA SER A 54 -19.30 -14.04 3.05
C SER A 54 -19.99 -15.42 3.01
N ALA A 55 -21.20 -15.50 2.48
CA ALA A 55 -21.91 -16.76 2.26
C ALA A 55 -21.62 -17.34 0.87
N PHE A 56 -21.50 -16.49 -0.16
CA PHE A 56 -21.25 -16.93 -1.53
C PHE A 56 -19.90 -17.65 -1.67
N VAL A 57 -18.87 -17.20 -0.96
CA VAL A 57 -17.55 -17.84 -0.97
C VAL A 57 -17.57 -19.28 -0.44
N LEU A 58 -18.65 -19.71 0.24
CA LEU A 58 -18.86 -21.05 0.79
C LEU A 58 -19.79 -21.92 -0.09
N THR A 59 -20.28 -21.43 -1.22
CA THR A 59 -21.12 -22.23 -2.13
C THR A 59 -20.34 -23.41 -2.72
N ASP A 60 -21.06 -24.33 -3.35
CA ASP A 60 -20.44 -25.46 -4.04
C ASP A 60 -19.51 -25.01 -5.17
N ASP A 61 -18.57 -25.88 -5.55
CA ASP A 61 -17.53 -25.58 -6.54
C ASP A 61 -18.12 -25.23 -7.90
N ALA A 62 -19.22 -25.86 -8.32
CA ALA A 62 -19.82 -25.58 -9.63
C ALA A 62 -20.37 -24.16 -9.70
N THR A 63 -21.08 -23.73 -8.65
CA THR A 63 -21.63 -22.37 -8.52
C THR A 63 -20.52 -21.32 -8.47
N PHE A 64 -19.52 -21.53 -7.61
CA PHE A 64 -18.43 -20.57 -7.46
C PHE A 64 -17.55 -20.49 -8.71
N ASN A 65 -17.18 -21.65 -9.31
CA ASN A 65 -16.31 -21.67 -10.48
C ASN A 65 -16.98 -21.08 -11.73
N ALA A 66 -18.31 -21.18 -11.86
CA ALA A 66 -19.05 -20.49 -12.94
C ALA A 66 -18.94 -18.96 -12.81
N PHE A 67 -19.00 -18.43 -11.58
CA PHE A 67 -18.76 -17.01 -11.32
C PHE A 67 -17.29 -16.63 -11.62
N ALA A 68 -16.34 -17.38 -11.06
CA ALA A 68 -14.92 -17.11 -11.21
C ALA A 68 -14.44 -17.19 -12.68
N ALA A 69 -15.00 -18.13 -13.48
CA ALA A 69 -14.72 -18.23 -14.91
C ALA A 69 -15.13 -16.97 -15.68
N LYS A 70 -16.24 -16.33 -15.30
CA LYS A 70 -16.68 -15.08 -15.91
C LYS A 70 -15.73 -13.94 -15.56
N VAL A 71 -15.29 -13.87 -14.31
CA VAL A 71 -14.29 -12.89 -13.87
C VAL A 71 -12.96 -13.08 -14.61
N ASP A 72 -12.44 -14.32 -14.70
CA ASP A 72 -11.20 -14.61 -15.44
C ASP A 72 -11.32 -14.27 -16.94
N ALA A 73 -12.49 -14.49 -17.56
CA ALA A 73 -12.72 -14.11 -18.95
C ALA A 73 -12.58 -12.58 -19.15
N ASP A 74 -13.12 -11.78 -18.24
CA ASP A 74 -13.03 -10.32 -18.28
C ASP A 74 -11.60 -9.84 -18.01
N VAL A 75 -10.88 -10.49 -17.07
CA VAL A 75 -9.45 -10.24 -16.81
C VAL A 75 -8.61 -10.56 -18.06
N ARG A 76 -8.85 -11.70 -18.71
CA ARG A 76 -8.18 -12.05 -19.97
C ARG A 76 -8.46 -11.03 -21.06
N ALA A 77 -9.72 -10.64 -21.25
CA ALA A 77 -10.10 -9.63 -22.25
C ALA A 77 -9.39 -8.29 -22.00
N THR A 78 -9.21 -7.93 -20.72
CA THR A 78 -8.44 -6.73 -20.35
C THR A 78 -6.95 -6.88 -20.70
N LEU A 79 -6.32 -8.01 -20.34
CA LEU A 79 -4.91 -8.29 -20.64
C LEU A 79 -4.64 -8.40 -22.15
N ASP A 80 -5.60 -8.87 -22.92
CA ASP A 80 -5.48 -9.03 -24.38
C ASP A 80 -5.77 -7.73 -25.14
N GLY A 81 -6.68 -6.91 -24.63
CA GLY A 81 -7.12 -5.66 -25.27
C GLY A 81 -6.28 -4.43 -24.92
N TYR A 82 -5.54 -4.48 -23.80
CA TYR A 82 -4.82 -3.31 -23.28
C TYR A 82 -3.34 -3.57 -23.09
N GLU A 83 -2.52 -2.57 -23.41
CA GLU A 83 -1.14 -2.43 -22.96
C GLU A 83 -1.16 -1.58 -21.68
N ILE A 84 -1.07 -2.24 -20.53
CA ILE A 84 -1.16 -1.59 -19.22
C ILE A 84 0.24 -1.12 -18.83
N THR A 85 0.41 0.18 -18.64
CA THR A 85 1.73 0.76 -18.31
C THR A 85 2.13 0.56 -16.85
N ASP A 86 1.16 0.42 -15.95
CA ASP A 86 1.43 0.11 -14.53
C ASP A 86 1.68 -1.38 -14.33
N LYS A 87 2.90 -1.72 -13.90
CA LYS A 87 3.32 -3.11 -13.65
C LYS A 87 2.58 -3.75 -12.48
N ALA A 88 2.22 -2.97 -11.46
CA ALA A 88 1.47 -3.49 -10.32
C ALA A 88 0.05 -3.92 -10.72
N THR A 89 -0.66 -3.11 -11.50
CA THR A 89 -1.97 -3.49 -12.06
C THR A 89 -1.86 -4.74 -12.92
N LEU A 90 -0.85 -4.81 -13.80
CA LEU A 90 -0.60 -5.98 -14.64
C LEU A 90 -0.30 -7.24 -13.79
N HIS A 91 0.54 -7.10 -12.78
CA HIS A 91 0.87 -8.15 -11.81
C HIS A 91 -0.40 -8.66 -11.09
N ASN A 92 -1.22 -7.76 -10.55
CA ASN A 92 -2.44 -8.12 -9.83
C ASN A 92 -3.43 -8.91 -10.71
N LEU A 93 -3.57 -8.54 -11.98
CA LEU A 93 -4.40 -9.29 -12.94
C LEU A 93 -3.83 -10.69 -13.24
N LEU A 94 -2.51 -10.85 -13.29
CA LEU A 94 -1.87 -12.16 -13.47
C LEU A 94 -2.00 -13.03 -12.23
N VAL A 95 -1.79 -12.47 -11.03
CA VAL A 95 -2.01 -13.17 -9.75
C VAL A 95 -3.42 -13.72 -9.66
N GLU A 96 -4.41 -12.92 -10.09
CA GLU A 96 -5.81 -13.36 -10.11
C GLU A 96 -6.02 -14.55 -11.03
N ARG A 97 -5.44 -14.52 -12.23
CA ARG A 97 -5.47 -15.65 -13.16
C ARG A 97 -4.81 -16.91 -12.61
N ALA A 98 -3.67 -16.76 -11.92
CA ALA A 98 -3.01 -17.89 -11.27
C ALA A 98 -3.89 -18.50 -10.17
N ARG A 99 -4.57 -17.67 -9.36
CA ARG A 99 -5.53 -18.11 -8.33
C ARG A 99 -6.71 -18.85 -8.92
N TYR A 100 -7.34 -18.29 -9.97
CA TYR A 100 -8.43 -18.98 -10.67
C TYR A 100 -7.99 -20.33 -11.22
N SER A 101 -6.86 -20.40 -11.93
CA SER A 101 -6.30 -21.63 -12.47
C SER A 101 -6.03 -22.68 -11.37
N MET A 102 -5.54 -22.22 -10.20
CA MET A 102 -5.33 -23.09 -9.05
C MET A 102 -6.64 -23.64 -8.48
N LEU A 103 -7.72 -22.85 -8.45
CA LEU A 103 -9.04 -23.29 -7.98
C LEU A 103 -9.65 -24.35 -8.88
N ILE A 104 -9.44 -24.27 -10.19
CA ILE A 104 -9.93 -25.28 -11.16
C ILE A 104 -8.91 -26.40 -11.41
N ASN A 105 -7.80 -26.43 -10.65
CA ASN A 105 -6.73 -27.41 -10.73
C ASN A 105 -6.00 -27.47 -12.09
N ASP A 106 -5.98 -26.36 -12.84
CA ASP A 106 -5.14 -26.19 -14.03
C ASP A 106 -3.72 -25.75 -13.64
N ASN A 107 -2.95 -26.71 -13.10
CA ASN A 107 -1.61 -26.42 -12.56
C ASN A 107 -0.62 -25.98 -13.64
N SER A 108 -0.80 -26.39 -14.90
CA SER A 108 0.03 -25.95 -16.01
C SER A 108 -0.16 -24.47 -16.32
N ALA A 109 -1.41 -24.01 -16.33
CA ALA A 109 -1.73 -22.58 -16.49
C ALA A 109 -1.22 -21.75 -15.30
N VAL A 110 -1.24 -22.30 -14.08
CA VAL A 110 -0.63 -21.65 -12.89
C VAL A 110 0.85 -21.38 -13.18
N LEU A 111 1.64 -22.39 -13.51
CA LEU A 111 3.08 -22.25 -13.72
C LEU A 111 3.40 -21.24 -14.83
N ALA A 112 2.70 -21.33 -15.98
CA ALA A 112 2.87 -20.38 -17.08
C ALA A 112 2.54 -18.93 -16.69
N THR A 113 1.56 -18.74 -15.81
CA THR A 113 1.17 -17.40 -15.33
C THR A 113 2.20 -16.85 -14.34
N LEU A 114 2.70 -17.68 -13.42
CA LEU A 114 3.76 -17.30 -12.47
C LEU A 114 5.08 -16.93 -13.17
N ASP A 115 5.42 -17.57 -14.30
CA ASP A 115 6.58 -17.19 -15.11
C ASP A 115 6.43 -15.77 -15.69
N ARG A 116 5.23 -15.42 -16.14
CA ARG A 116 4.94 -14.06 -16.62
C ARG A 116 4.97 -13.04 -15.49
N GLU A 117 4.45 -13.38 -14.32
CA GLU A 117 4.45 -12.56 -13.12
C GLU A 117 5.88 -12.25 -12.67
N ARG A 118 6.74 -13.29 -12.60
CA ARG A 118 8.16 -13.14 -12.24
C ARG A 118 8.90 -12.17 -13.17
N ALA A 119 8.57 -12.18 -14.47
CA ALA A 119 9.18 -11.27 -15.45
C ALA A 119 8.81 -9.79 -15.27
N LEU A 120 7.78 -9.48 -14.46
CA LEU A 120 7.36 -8.11 -14.16
C LEU A 120 7.99 -7.57 -12.87
N ALA A 121 8.49 -8.44 -12.00
CA ALA A 121 9.05 -8.04 -10.72
C ALA A 121 10.32 -7.19 -10.91
N GLU A 122 10.40 -6.07 -10.18
CA GLU A 122 11.55 -5.14 -10.23
C GLU A 122 12.25 -5.03 -8.87
N LYS A 123 11.49 -5.15 -7.77
CA LYS A 123 12.05 -5.14 -6.42
C LYS A 123 12.80 -6.44 -6.17
N THR A 124 13.98 -6.35 -5.58
CA THR A 124 14.87 -7.52 -5.37
C THR A 124 14.16 -8.63 -4.59
N ALA A 125 13.48 -8.29 -3.50
CA ALA A 125 12.70 -9.25 -2.72
C ALA A 125 11.52 -9.84 -3.51
N ALA A 126 10.82 -9.02 -4.32
CA ALA A 126 9.73 -9.49 -5.16
C ALA A 126 10.19 -10.47 -6.25
N ILE A 127 11.39 -10.28 -6.83
CA ILE A 127 11.98 -11.21 -7.79
C ILE A 127 12.28 -12.56 -7.11
N ALA A 128 12.89 -12.54 -5.92
CA ALA A 128 13.21 -13.73 -5.15
C ALA A 128 11.95 -14.48 -4.69
N MET A 129 10.94 -13.77 -4.21
CA MET A 129 9.68 -14.35 -3.71
C MET A 129 8.68 -14.72 -4.81
N ALA A 130 8.96 -14.38 -6.08
CA ALA A 130 8.00 -14.55 -7.18
C ALA A 130 7.53 -16.00 -7.35
N GLY A 131 6.26 -16.22 -7.18
CA GLY A 131 5.60 -17.51 -7.29
C GLY A 131 5.64 -18.39 -6.04
N LEU A 132 6.36 -18.03 -4.97
CA LEU A 132 6.36 -18.75 -3.69
C LEU A 132 5.06 -18.45 -2.90
N PRO A 133 4.39 -19.44 -2.28
CA PRO A 133 4.57 -20.91 -2.41
C PRO A 133 3.72 -21.53 -3.52
N SER A 134 3.02 -20.73 -4.35
CA SER A 134 2.03 -21.20 -5.34
C SER A 134 2.62 -22.16 -6.37
N ARG A 135 3.88 -21.93 -6.78
CA ARG A 135 4.61 -22.81 -7.70
C ARG A 135 4.77 -24.20 -7.10
N GLN A 136 5.24 -24.30 -5.87
CA GLN A 136 5.48 -25.57 -5.19
C GLN A 136 4.17 -26.32 -4.91
N ILE A 137 3.07 -25.61 -4.66
CA ILE A 137 1.75 -26.21 -4.57
C ILE A 137 1.34 -26.82 -5.92
N ALA A 138 1.51 -26.09 -7.04
CA ALA A 138 1.16 -26.59 -8.36
C ALA A 138 2.04 -27.79 -8.76
N GLU A 139 3.34 -27.75 -8.53
CA GLU A 139 4.28 -28.82 -8.79
C GLU A 139 3.97 -30.09 -7.98
N ALA A 140 3.68 -29.95 -6.67
CA ALA A 140 3.27 -31.06 -5.82
C ALA A 140 1.92 -31.69 -6.28
N ARG A 141 0.99 -30.89 -6.79
CA ARG A 141 -0.28 -31.39 -7.37
C ARG A 141 -0.02 -32.17 -8.67
N ILE A 142 0.88 -31.72 -9.52
CA ILE A 142 1.27 -32.42 -10.75
C ILE A 142 1.95 -33.74 -10.41
N GLU A 143 2.92 -33.74 -9.47
CA GLU A 143 3.67 -34.92 -9.07
C GLU A 143 2.77 -36.01 -8.48
N THR A 144 1.85 -35.62 -7.60
CA THR A 144 1.06 -36.57 -6.80
C THR A 144 -0.33 -36.86 -7.35
N GLY A 145 -0.83 -36.05 -8.28
CA GLY A 145 -2.21 -36.09 -8.76
C GLY A 145 -3.25 -35.74 -7.69
N ALA A 146 -2.81 -35.22 -6.54
CA ALA A 146 -3.67 -34.90 -5.39
C ALA A 146 -3.55 -33.42 -5.00
N THR A 147 -4.63 -32.85 -4.45
CA THR A 147 -4.69 -31.47 -3.96
C THR A 147 -4.46 -31.36 -2.46
N THR A 148 -4.55 -32.48 -1.74
CA THR A 148 -4.40 -32.61 -0.27
C THR A 148 -3.93 -34.01 0.09
N GLY A 149 -3.60 -34.25 1.36
CA GLY A 149 -3.22 -35.56 1.87
C GLY A 149 -1.71 -35.72 2.06
N ALA A 150 -1.31 -36.86 2.65
CA ALA A 150 0.08 -37.07 3.11
C ALA A 150 1.11 -36.98 1.98
N ALA A 151 0.84 -37.61 0.81
CA ALA A 151 1.74 -37.58 -0.33
C ALA A 151 1.95 -36.15 -0.86
N PHE A 152 0.84 -35.40 -1.04
CA PHE A 152 0.87 -34.00 -1.47
C PHE A 152 1.63 -33.13 -0.46
N ASN A 153 1.31 -33.24 0.85
CA ASN A 153 1.97 -32.44 1.87
C ASN A 153 3.48 -32.70 1.94
N SER A 154 3.89 -33.97 1.74
CA SER A 154 5.32 -34.34 1.73
C SER A 154 6.05 -33.79 0.50
N ALA A 155 5.45 -33.86 -0.68
CA ALA A 155 6.01 -33.30 -1.90
C ALA A 155 6.12 -31.77 -1.78
N PHE A 156 5.03 -31.12 -1.39
CA PHE A 156 5.00 -29.67 -1.19
C PHE A 156 6.03 -29.20 -0.16
N ALA A 157 6.13 -29.83 1.01
CA ALA A 157 7.10 -29.47 2.05
C ALA A 157 8.55 -29.58 1.57
N ARG A 158 8.89 -30.67 0.84
CA ARG A 158 10.20 -30.89 0.23
C ARG A 158 10.55 -29.78 -0.75
N ASP A 159 9.65 -29.51 -1.69
CA ASP A 159 9.91 -28.57 -2.80
C ASP A 159 9.94 -27.13 -2.28
N PHE A 160 9.05 -26.78 -1.35
CA PHE A 160 9.06 -25.47 -0.73
C PHE A 160 10.32 -25.24 0.10
N ARG A 161 10.78 -26.24 0.87
CA ARG A 161 12.06 -26.14 1.60
C ARG A 161 13.24 -25.95 0.64
N THR A 162 13.27 -26.69 -0.46
CA THR A 162 14.32 -26.55 -1.48
C THR A 162 14.32 -25.16 -2.11
N ALA A 163 13.12 -24.60 -2.38
CA ALA A 163 13.02 -23.26 -2.91
C ALA A 163 13.50 -22.19 -1.91
N LEU A 164 13.14 -22.32 -0.63
CA LEU A 164 13.61 -21.41 0.41
C LEU A 164 15.14 -21.43 0.58
N ASP A 165 15.74 -22.62 0.54
CA ASP A 165 17.19 -22.77 0.68
C ASP A 165 17.98 -22.16 -0.50
N ALA A 166 17.32 -21.90 -1.64
CA ALA A 166 17.92 -21.27 -2.81
C ALA A 166 17.86 -19.72 -2.76
N GLU A 167 17.00 -19.15 -1.89
CA GLU A 167 16.82 -17.71 -1.84
C GLU A 167 17.79 -17.04 -0.86
N PRO A 168 18.30 -15.83 -1.18
CA PRO A 168 19.25 -15.13 -0.33
C PRO A 168 18.54 -14.58 0.93
N TRP A 169 18.85 -15.18 2.08
CA TRP A 169 18.23 -14.82 3.37
C TRP A 169 18.23 -13.31 3.65
N GLY A 170 19.34 -12.62 3.40
CA GLY A 170 19.45 -11.17 3.62
C GLY A 170 18.42 -10.35 2.86
N ILE A 171 17.89 -10.87 1.75
CA ILE A 171 16.89 -10.19 0.91
C ILE A 171 15.48 -10.59 1.31
N VAL A 172 15.21 -11.89 1.55
CA VAL A 172 13.84 -12.41 1.68
C VAL A 172 13.35 -12.53 3.12
N GLN A 173 14.16 -12.20 4.12
CA GLN A 173 13.84 -12.48 5.52
C GLN A 173 12.53 -11.84 5.98
N GLU A 174 12.25 -10.60 5.59
CA GLU A 174 11.05 -9.88 6.05
C GLU A 174 9.79 -10.41 5.36
N GLU A 175 9.87 -10.75 4.07
CA GLU A 175 8.79 -11.40 3.33
C GLU A 175 8.48 -12.79 3.90
N LEU A 176 9.49 -13.56 4.28
CA LEU A 176 9.30 -14.87 4.89
C LEU A 176 8.73 -14.80 6.31
N LYS A 177 9.14 -13.83 7.11
CA LYS A 177 8.55 -13.56 8.43
C LYS A 177 7.07 -13.15 8.27
N THR A 178 6.78 -12.23 7.34
CA THR A 178 5.41 -11.81 7.01
C THR A 178 4.57 -12.99 6.51
N MET A 179 5.11 -13.82 5.63
CA MET A 179 4.45 -15.04 5.17
C MET A 179 4.15 -15.99 6.33
N SER A 180 5.11 -16.23 7.21
CA SER A 180 4.95 -17.11 8.38
C SER A 180 3.85 -16.60 9.31
N SER A 181 3.88 -15.34 9.70
CA SER A 181 2.86 -14.74 10.58
C SER A 181 1.46 -14.73 9.93
N GLY A 182 1.40 -14.47 8.62
CA GLY A 182 0.18 -14.53 7.83
C GLY A 182 -0.46 -15.94 7.85
N TYR A 183 0.32 -16.97 7.59
CA TYR A 183 -0.17 -18.36 7.69
C TYR A 183 -0.55 -18.74 9.13
N GLN A 184 0.18 -18.32 10.15
CA GLN A 184 -0.17 -18.56 11.55
C GLN A 184 -1.52 -17.94 11.92
N SER A 185 -1.82 -16.74 11.42
CA SER A 185 -3.07 -16.01 11.67
C SER A 185 -4.23 -16.45 10.76
N LEU A 186 -3.95 -17.15 9.66
CA LEU A 186 -4.96 -17.55 8.68
C LEU A 186 -6.04 -18.45 9.30
N SER A 187 -7.30 -18.07 9.14
CA SER A 187 -8.45 -18.88 9.56
C SER A 187 -9.67 -18.61 8.67
N GLN A 188 -10.57 -19.58 8.60
CA GLN A 188 -11.85 -19.38 7.91
C GLN A 188 -12.62 -18.20 8.50
N THR A 189 -12.65 -18.09 9.84
CA THR A 189 -13.33 -17.00 10.53
C THR A 189 -12.81 -15.64 10.12
N ALA A 190 -11.48 -15.45 10.05
CA ALA A 190 -10.88 -14.19 9.65
C ALA A 190 -11.22 -13.81 8.19
N ILE A 191 -11.19 -14.79 7.28
CA ILE A 191 -11.58 -14.58 5.87
C ILE A 191 -13.03 -14.13 5.77
N LEU A 192 -13.95 -14.86 6.44
CA LEU A 192 -15.37 -14.54 6.39
C LEU A 192 -15.72 -13.22 7.09
N ALA A 193 -15.05 -12.91 8.19
CA ALA A 193 -15.23 -11.64 8.90
C ALA A 193 -14.87 -10.43 8.03
N SER A 194 -13.78 -10.52 7.29
CA SER A 194 -13.37 -9.46 6.36
C SER A 194 -14.41 -9.21 5.26
N LEU A 195 -14.95 -10.29 4.65
CA LEU A 195 -16.01 -10.17 3.64
C LEU A 195 -17.30 -9.60 4.24
N LYS A 196 -17.69 -10.07 5.44
CA LYS A 196 -18.90 -9.62 6.13
C LYS A 196 -18.86 -8.13 6.50
N ALA A 197 -17.72 -7.65 6.98
CA ALA A 197 -17.54 -6.25 7.35
C ALA A 197 -17.48 -5.31 6.13
N ASN A 198 -16.80 -5.72 5.07
CA ASN A 198 -16.43 -4.80 3.99
C ASN A 198 -17.24 -4.96 2.70
N ASP A 199 -17.75 -6.17 2.40
CA ASP A 199 -18.32 -6.49 1.09
C ASP A 199 -19.82 -6.80 1.15
N ASP A 200 -20.29 -7.49 2.19
CA ASP A 200 -21.72 -7.83 2.36
C ASP A 200 -22.64 -6.61 2.33
N PRO A 201 -22.33 -5.47 3.03
CA PRO A 201 -23.19 -4.30 3.03
C PRO A 201 -23.41 -3.69 1.64
N GLY A 202 -22.36 -3.68 0.81
CA GLY A 202 -22.42 -3.16 -0.56
C GLY A 202 -23.34 -4.03 -1.44
N VAL A 203 -23.16 -5.35 -1.40
CA VAL A 203 -23.98 -6.29 -2.17
C VAL A 203 -25.44 -6.29 -1.69
N ALA A 204 -25.69 -6.20 -0.39
CA ALA A 204 -27.05 -6.09 0.14
C ALA A 204 -27.81 -4.87 -0.41
N LYS A 205 -27.11 -3.75 -0.67
CA LYS A 205 -27.69 -2.51 -1.23
C LYS A 205 -27.85 -2.56 -2.75
N THR A 206 -26.81 -3.02 -3.45
CA THR A 206 -26.69 -2.88 -4.91
C THR A 206 -27.10 -4.13 -5.69
N GLY A 207 -27.02 -5.32 -5.08
CA GLY A 207 -27.20 -6.60 -5.77
C GLY A 207 -26.09 -6.93 -6.77
N THR A 208 -24.96 -6.22 -6.68
CA THR A 208 -23.84 -6.36 -7.62
C THR A 208 -22.50 -6.24 -6.90
N ILE A 209 -21.44 -6.78 -7.54
CA ILE A 209 -20.05 -6.66 -7.10
C ILE A 209 -19.18 -6.20 -8.29
N ASP A 210 -18.26 -5.27 -8.09
CA ASP A 210 -17.31 -4.82 -9.11
C ASP A 210 -16.15 -5.81 -9.29
N LEU A 211 -15.28 -5.57 -10.29
CA LEU A 211 -14.15 -6.43 -10.60
C LEU A 211 -13.17 -6.57 -9.41
N ALA A 212 -12.83 -5.47 -8.74
CA ALA A 212 -11.87 -5.51 -7.64
C ALA A 212 -12.37 -6.37 -6.47
N ARG A 213 -13.66 -6.27 -6.15
CA ARG A 213 -14.30 -7.11 -5.13
C ARG A 213 -14.54 -8.53 -5.59
N ALA A 214 -14.82 -8.75 -6.89
CA ALA A 214 -14.91 -10.09 -7.46
C ALA A 214 -13.57 -10.83 -7.35
N ILE A 215 -12.46 -10.15 -7.63
CA ILE A 215 -11.09 -10.63 -7.43
C ILE A 215 -10.84 -10.96 -5.95
N LYS A 216 -11.25 -10.08 -5.04
CA LYS A 216 -11.14 -10.34 -3.59
C LYS A 216 -11.93 -11.59 -3.17
N LEU A 217 -13.09 -11.83 -3.77
CA LEU A 217 -13.90 -13.01 -3.49
C LEU A 217 -13.22 -14.31 -3.98
N ILE A 218 -12.57 -14.28 -5.15
CA ILE A 218 -11.76 -15.39 -5.65
C ILE A 218 -10.53 -15.61 -4.75
N SER A 219 -9.87 -14.54 -4.31
CA SER A 219 -8.79 -14.61 -3.32
C SER A 219 -9.22 -15.24 -1.99
N ALA A 220 -10.44 -14.91 -1.52
CA ALA A 220 -10.99 -15.50 -0.30
C ALA A 220 -11.25 -17.01 -0.48
N ARG A 221 -11.83 -17.43 -1.62
CA ARG A 221 -12.01 -18.85 -1.95
C ARG A 221 -10.69 -19.60 -2.05
N TYR A 222 -9.70 -18.98 -2.70
CA TYR A 222 -8.32 -19.50 -2.77
C TYR A 222 -7.73 -19.66 -1.35
N GLY A 223 -7.91 -18.66 -0.48
CA GLY A 223 -7.52 -18.74 0.93
C GLY A 223 -8.12 -19.95 1.65
N LEU A 224 -9.42 -20.23 1.43
CA LEU A 224 -10.13 -21.35 2.05
C LEU A 224 -9.71 -22.72 1.49
N LEU A 225 -9.57 -22.84 0.17
CA LEU A 225 -9.39 -24.13 -0.50
C LEU A 225 -7.94 -24.50 -0.82
N VAL A 226 -7.04 -23.51 -0.83
CA VAL A 226 -5.62 -23.74 -1.14
C VAL A 226 -4.74 -23.41 0.06
N ASN A 227 -4.79 -22.17 0.59
CA ASN A 227 -3.89 -21.76 1.66
C ASN A 227 -4.21 -22.41 3.01
N LEU A 228 -5.47 -22.48 3.38
CA LEU A 228 -5.87 -23.05 4.67
C LEU A 228 -5.52 -24.56 4.80
N PRO A 229 -5.74 -25.42 3.78
CA PRO A 229 -5.27 -26.81 3.82
C PRO A 229 -3.78 -27.00 3.98
N VAL A 230 -2.95 -26.11 3.43
CA VAL A 230 -1.48 -26.20 3.54
C VAL A 230 -0.91 -25.48 4.76
N LYS A 231 -1.73 -24.79 5.55
CA LYS A 231 -1.31 -24.00 6.71
C LYS A 231 -0.36 -24.74 7.65
N SER A 232 -0.71 -25.97 8.03
CA SER A 232 0.12 -26.78 8.94
C SER A 232 1.47 -27.16 8.31
N THR A 233 1.48 -27.47 7.02
CA THR A 233 2.70 -27.80 6.27
C THR A 233 3.59 -26.56 6.13
N MET A 234 3.01 -25.39 5.83
CA MET A 234 3.73 -24.12 5.82
C MET A 234 4.39 -23.83 7.16
N ALA A 235 3.66 -23.97 8.27
CA ALA A 235 4.20 -23.77 9.61
C ALA A 235 5.34 -24.77 9.93
N ALA A 236 5.19 -26.04 9.54
CA ALA A 236 6.20 -27.07 9.74
C ALA A 236 7.51 -26.80 8.97
N VAL A 237 7.45 -26.10 7.84
CA VAL A 237 8.63 -25.71 7.06
C VAL A 237 9.20 -24.36 7.54
N LEU A 238 8.35 -23.32 7.66
CA LEU A 238 8.81 -21.95 7.95
C LEU A 238 9.32 -21.77 9.37
N THR A 239 8.66 -22.35 10.39
CA THR A 239 9.08 -22.16 11.77
C THR A 239 10.52 -22.61 12.04
N PRO A 240 10.94 -23.85 11.68
CA PRO A 240 12.33 -24.26 11.84
C PRO A 240 13.29 -23.54 10.88
N TYR A 241 12.82 -23.14 9.69
CA TYR A 241 13.62 -22.35 8.76
C TYR A 241 14.00 -21.00 9.36
N LEU A 242 13.01 -20.25 9.85
CA LEU A 242 13.23 -18.95 10.50
C LEU A 242 14.07 -19.07 11.79
N ALA A 243 13.87 -20.13 12.56
CA ALA A 243 14.67 -20.37 13.77
C ALA A 243 16.16 -20.67 13.47
N ALA A 244 16.45 -21.23 12.28
CA ALA A 244 17.82 -21.49 11.82
C ALA A 244 18.49 -20.26 11.18
N HIS A 245 17.73 -19.25 10.79
CA HIS A 245 18.21 -18.03 10.12
C HIS A 245 17.94 -16.83 11.03
N THR A 246 18.91 -16.46 11.85
CA THR A 246 18.80 -15.41 12.87
C THR A 246 19.58 -14.15 12.57
N GLU A 247 20.35 -14.15 11.48
CA GLU A 247 21.10 -12.98 11.04
C GLU A 247 20.13 -11.85 10.65
N LYS A 248 20.33 -10.70 11.30
CA LYS A 248 19.55 -9.49 11.02
C LYS A 248 20.18 -8.70 9.89
N LYS A 249 19.36 -7.97 9.15
CA LYS A 249 19.85 -6.93 8.24
C LYS A 249 20.64 -5.87 9.02
N GLN A 250 21.60 -5.25 8.34
CA GLN A 250 22.34 -4.15 8.93
C GLN A 250 21.45 -2.93 9.01
N ASP A 251 21.19 -2.44 10.22
CA ASP A 251 20.47 -1.18 10.41
C ASP A 251 21.38 0.02 10.11
N ILE A 252 21.03 0.77 9.04
CA ILE A 252 21.79 1.93 8.60
C ILE A 252 21.38 3.23 9.30
N TRP A 253 20.19 3.26 9.95
CA TRP A 253 19.58 4.49 10.46
C TRP A 253 20.30 5.08 11.66
N PRO A 254 20.79 4.31 12.67
CA PRO A 254 21.54 4.87 13.80
C PRO A 254 22.80 5.65 13.38
N ALA A 255 23.46 5.23 12.30
CA ALA A 255 24.64 5.91 11.78
C ALA A 255 24.31 7.24 11.07
N ARG A 256 23.07 7.37 10.57
CA ARG A 256 22.55 8.54 9.84
C ARG A 256 21.78 9.51 10.72
N GLU A 257 21.42 9.11 11.93
CA GLU A 257 20.57 9.93 12.81
C GLU A 257 21.29 11.21 13.26
N VAL A 258 20.49 12.28 13.37
CA VAL A 258 20.92 13.57 13.90
C VAL A 258 19.96 14.00 15.00
N THR A 259 20.51 14.29 16.17
CA THR A 259 19.77 14.93 17.27
C THR A 259 20.30 16.34 17.45
N LEU A 260 19.41 17.33 17.33
CA LEU A 260 19.73 18.71 17.60
C LEU A 260 19.69 19.01 19.10
N THR A 261 20.47 19.96 19.53
CA THR A 261 20.57 20.38 20.93
C THR A 261 20.39 21.90 21.08
N ALA A 262 20.18 22.38 22.27
CA ALA A 262 20.08 23.83 22.54
C ALA A 262 21.37 24.60 22.18
N ALA A 263 22.51 23.91 22.06
CA ALA A 263 23.79 24.53 21.66
C ALA A 263 23.82 24.90 20.16
N ASP A 264 22.93 24.34 19.34
CA ASP A 264 22.90 24.50 17.88
C ASP A 264 22.26 25.83 17.41
N LYS A 265 21.88 26.73 18.33
CA LYS A 265 21.25 28.05 18.04
C LYS A 265 20.04 27.93 17.14
N LEU A 266 19.07 27.14 17.56
CA LEU A 266 17.90 26.74 16.77
C LEU A 266 16.82 27.82 16.71
N THR A 267 16.20 27.98 15.56
CA THR A 267 14.94 28.71 15.37
C THR A 267 13.76 27.73 15.54
N PRO A 268 12.70 28.09 16.31
CA PRO A 268 11.51 27.26 16.39
C PRO A 268 10.86 27.04 15.02
N VAL A 269 10.46 25.78 14.74
CA VAL A 269 9.85 25.37 13.47
C VAL A 269 8.48 24.74 13.73
N ARG A 270 7.42 25.32 13.16
CA ARG A 270 6.06 24.75 13.22
C ARG A 270 5.94 23.62 12.21
N ILE A 271 5.61 22.44 12.73
CA ILE A 271 5.40 21.19 11.97
C ILE A 271 3.94 20.80 12.15
N ALA A 272 3.17 20.77 11.07
CA ALA A 272 1.80 20.30 11.12
C ALA A 272 1.74 18.80 10.82
N ILE A 273 0.96 18.08 11.61
CA ILE A 273 0.55 16.70 11.34
C ILE A 273 -0.89 16.74 10.86
N TRP A 274 -1.07 16.59 9.55
CA TRP A 274 -2.37 16.53 8.90
C TRP A 274 -2.81 15.07 8.81
N ASP A 275 -3.52 14.63 9.84
CA ASP A 275 -3.84 13.22 10.11
C ASP A 275 -5.10 13.11 11.00
N GLY A 276 -5.45 11.92 11.46
CA GLY A 276 -6.60 11.65 12.32
C GLY A 276 -6.59 12.28 13.73
N GLY A 277 -5.51 13.01 14.08
CA GLY A 277 -5.32 13.65 15.38
C GLY A 277 -4.09 13.13 16.13
N VAL A 278 -3.72 13.82 17.21
CA VAL A 278 -2.51 13.54 17.99
C VAL A 278 -2.83 13.59 19.49
N ASP A 279 -2.33 12.62 20.26
CA ASP A 279 -2.29 12.69 21.72
C ASP A 279 -1.21 13.68 22.15
N THR A 280 -1.61 14.94 22.29
CA THR A 280 -0.72 16.08 22.58
C THR A 280 -0.06 15.99 23.94
N ALA A 281 -0.60 15.20 24.88
CA ALA A 281 -0.02 14.99 26.20
C ALA A 281 1.35 14.31 26.16
N LEU A 282 1.67 13.63 25.06
CA LEU A 282 2.98 12.97 24.87
C LEU A 282 4.08 13.94 24.43
N TYR A 283 3.74 15.14 23.94
CA TYR A 283 4.69 16.09 23.34
C TYR A 283 4.71 17.47 24.00
N PRO A 284 4.61 17.64 25.34
CA PRO A 284 4.37 18.93 25.97
C PRO A 284 5.48 19.96 25.72
N ALA A 285 6.72 19.52 25.52
CA ALA A 285 7.85 20.41 25.24
C ALA A 285 7.89 20.90 23.79
N GLN A 286 7.23 20.21 22.86
CA GLN A 286 7.26 20.46 21.43
C GLN A 286 5.89 20.88 20.88
N LEU A 287 4.87 20.95 21.73
CA LEU A 287 3.53 21.34 21.32
C LEU A 287 3.45 22.83 21.00
N TYR A 288 2.89 23.16 19.85
CA TYR A 288 2.53 24.54 19.54
C TYR A 288 1.31 24.96 20.36
N THR A 289 1.36 26.13 20.91
CA THR A 289 0.21 26.76 21.59
C THR A 289 0.00 28.13 20.97
N ASP A 290 -1.16 28.30 20.34
CA ASP A 290 -1.52 29.57 19.73
C ASP A 290 -1.95 30.56 20.81
N PRO A 291 -1.30 31.73 20.93
CA PRO A 291 -1.67 32.76 21.90
C PRO A 291 -3.00 33.45 21.58
N ALA A 292 -3.50 33.32 20.34
CA ALA A 292 -4.75 33.93 19.88
C ALA A 292 -5.49 33.01 18.88
N PRO A 293 -5.98 31.85 19.31
CA PRO A 293 -6.45 30.80 18.42
C PRO A 293 -7.69 31.18 17.59
N GLY A 294 -8.42 32.24 17.97
CA GLY A 294 -9.62 32.63 17.24
C GLY A 294 -10.68 31.53 17.23
N PRO A 295 -11.20 31.14 16.04
CA PRO A 295 -12.18 30.06 15.93
C PRO A 295 -11.52 28.66 15.91
N TYR A 296 -10.19 28.56 15.94
CA TYR A 296 -9.44 27.31 15.86
C TYR A 296 -9.13 26.73 17.24
N GLY A 297 -8.60 25.52 17.28
CA GLY A 297 -8.05 24.94 18.51
C GLY A 297 -6.73 25.61 18.91
N VAL A 298 -6.40 25.58 20.20
CA VAL A 298 -5.14 26.16 20.73
C VAL A 298 -3.88 25.48 20.19
N HIS A 299 -3.99 24.25 19.70
CA HIS A 299 -2.87 23.47 19.19
C HIS A 299 -2.88 23.30 17.67
N GLY A 300 -3.87 23.88 17.00
CA GLY A 300 -4.02 23.74 15.55
C GLY A 300 -5.43 23.96 15.05
N ILE A 301 -5.83 23.21 14.04
CA ILE A 301 -7.13 23.30 13.37
C ILE A 301 -7.69 21.90 13.15
N GLY A 302 -9.01 21.73 13.27
CA GLY A 302 -9.65 20.45 13.02
C GLY A 302 -10.98 20.60 12.29
N PHE A 303 -11.39 19.52 11.61
CA PHE A 303 -12.67 19.41 10.92
C PHE A 303 -13.32 18.07 11.26
N ASP A 304 -14.61 18.09 11.52
CA ASP A 304 -15.38 16.84 11.63
C ASP A 304 -15.73 16.28 10.24
N THR A 305 -16.39 15.13 10.20
CA THR A 305 -16.81 14.46 8.97
C THR A 305 -17.77 15.26 8.10
N HIS A 306 -18.39 16.30 8.64
CA HIS A 306 -19.28 17.24 7.92
C HIS A 306 -18.57 18.54 7.50
N GLY A 307 -17.27 18.68 7.85
CA GLY A 307 -16.48 19.87 7.61
C GLY A 307 -16.78 21.01 8.59
N ALA A 308 -17.33 20.74 9.77
CA ALA A 308 -17.42 21.76 10.80
C ALA A 308 -16.10 21.86 11.56
N LEU A 309 -15.68 23.09 11.89
CA LEU A 309 -14.51 23.31 12.72
C LEU A 309 -14.69 22.66 14.09
N VAL A 310 -13.68 21.94 14.54
CA VAL A 310 -13.60 21.33 15.86
C VAL A 310 -12.32 21.79 16.57
N ALA A 311 -12.42 21.95 17.89
CA ALA A 311 -11.33 22.46 18.74
C ALA A 311 -10.68 21.31 19.53
N GLY A 312 -10.49 20.15 18.94
CA GLY A 312 -9.91 18.99 19.59
C GLY A 312 -8.63 18.53 18.90
N ASP A 313 -7.71 17.96 19.69
CA ASP A 313 -6.45 17.43 19.16
C ASP A 313 -6.63 16.00 18.63
N MET A 314 -7.67 15.28 19.11
CA MET A 314 -8.03 13.91 18.71
C MET A 314 -9.54 13.71 18.74
N GLN A 315 -10.04 12.79 17.89
CA GLN A 315 -11.42 12.33 17.98
C GLN A 315 -11.63 11.53 19.28
N PRO A 316 -12.73 11.79 20.03
CA PRO A 316 -13.03 11.03 21.23
C PRO A 316 -13.50 9.61 20.86
N LEU A 317 -12.93 8.61 21.52
CA LEU A 317 -13.39 7.22 21.39
C LEU A 317 -14.76 7.03 22.07
N THR A 318 -15.60 6.18 21.49
CA THR A 318 -16.82 5.68 22.15
C THR A 318 -16.47 4.86 23.39
N ALA A 319 -17.45 4.58 24.25
CA ALA A 319 -17.23 3.74 25.42
C ALA A 319 -16.78 2.31 25.04
N GLU A 320 -17.34 1.75 23.96
CA GLU A 320 -16.95 0.46 23.42
C GLU A 320 -15.51 0.47 22.91
N GLN A 321 -15.12 1.45 22.09
CA GLN A 321 -13.76 1.61 21.57
C GLN A 321 -12.73 1.76 22.70
N LYS A 322 -13.03 2.55 23.72
CA LYS A 322 -12.18 2.66 24.92
C LYS A 322 -12.00 1.34 25.65
N ALA A 323 -13.06 0.55 25.73
CA ALA A 323 -13.01 -0.75 26.43
C ALA A 323 -12.17 -1.78 25.67
N ILE A 324 -12.17 -1.75 24.34
CA ILE A 324 -11.39 -2.71 23.53
C ILE A 324 -9.96 -2.24 23.23
N TYR A 325 -9.65 -0.96 23.36
CA TYR A 325 -8.35 -0.40 23.01
C TYR A 325 -7.15 -1.13 23.63
N PRO A 326 -7.12 -1.44 24.94
CA PRO A 326 -6.02 -2.20 25.52
C PRO A 326 -5.83 -3.57 24.88
N LYS A 327 -6.92 -4.21 24.48
CA LYS A 327 -6.88 -5.50 23.77
C LYS A 327 -6.33 -5.37 22.36
N VAL A 328 -6.65 -4.26 21.69
CA VAL A 328 -6.10 -3.94 20.35
C VAL A 328 -4.59 -3.78 20.41
N LEU A 329 -4.06 -3.03 21.39
CA LEU A 329 -2.62 -2.89 21.61
C LEU A 329 -1.94 -4.24 21.86
N GLN A 330 -2.53 -5.09 22.71
CA GLN A 330 -2.01 -6.42 23.00
C GLN A 330 -2.00 -7.33 21.76
N LEU A 331 -3.07 -7.28 20.94
CA LEU A 331 -3.13 -8.05 19.71
C LEU A 331 -2.09 -7.57 18.69
N GLN A 332 -1.88 -6.27 18.58
CA GLN A 332 -0.86 -5.70 17.70
C GLN A 332 0.54 -6.15 18.15
N GLN A 333 0.84 -6.07 19.46
CA GLN A 333 2.10 -6.58 20.00
C GLN A 333 2.28 -8.07 19.70
N GLY A 334 1.22 -8.86 19.87
CA GLY A 334 1.26 -10.29 19.57
C GLY A 334 1.48 -10.59 18.08
N GLN A 335 0.96 -9.75 17.19
CA GLN A 335 1.23 -9.86 15.74
C GLN A 335 2.68 -9.50 15.41
N ASP A 336 3.25 -8.49 16.07
CA ASP A 336 4.65 -8.14 15.94
C ASP A 336 5.56 -9.29 16.40
N ASP A 337 5.23 -9.91 17.54
CA ASP A 337 5.96 -11.07 18.06
C ASP A 337 5.88 -12.28 17.10
N LEU A 338 4.68 -12.56 16.54
CA LEU A 338 4.53 -13.60 15.52
C LEU A 338 5.38 -13.32 14.27
N HIS A 339 5.44 -12.07 13.84
CA HIS A 339 6.28 -11.65 12.74
C HIS A 339 7.77 -11.89 13.04
N ASP A 340 8.22 -11.52 14.24
CA ASP A 340 9.61 -11.71 14.68
C ASP A 340 9.93 -13.17 15.06
N ASN A 341 8.98 -14.10 14.88
CA ASN A 341 9.08 -15.52 15.28
C ASN A 341 9.37 -15.67 16.79
N ILE A 342 8.80 -14.77 17.60
CA ILE A 342 8.89 -14.81 19.07
C ILE A 342 7.66 -15.54 19.61
N ASP A 343 7.88 -16.61 20.37
CA ASP A 343 6.81 -17.32 21.08
C ASP A 343 6.53 -16.67 22.43
N SER A 344 5.67 -15.65 22.44
CA SER A 344 5.25 -14.90 23.62
C SER A 344 3.80 -15.23 24.02
N PRO A 345 3.37 -14.88 25.24
CA PRO A 345 1.96 -14.93 25.61
C PRO A 345 1.07 -14.10 24.69
N ASP A 346 1.54 -12.94 24.22
CA ASP A 346 0.79 -12.06 23.31
C ASP A 346 0.71 -12.67 21.91
N ALA A 347 1.78 -13.30 21.40
CA ALA A 347 1.77 -14.07 20.16
C ALA A 347 0.74 -15.21 20.20
N SER A 348 0.75 -15.98 21.30
CA SER A 348 -0.20 -17.08 21.51
C SER A 348 -1.63 -16.58 21.63
N MET A 349 -1.84 -15.45 22.31
CA MET A 349 -3.14 -14.80 22.43
C MET A 349 -3.62 -14.28 21.06
N ALA A 350 -2.78 -13.61 20.28
CA ALA A 350 -3.14 -13.11 18.95
C ALA A 350 -3.55 -14.26 18.01
N ARG A 351 -2.78 -15.34 17.98
CA ARG A 351 -3.06 -16.57 17.22
C ARG A 351 -4.40 -17.19 17.61
N THR A 352 -4.64 -17.34 18.91
CA THR A 352 -5.86 -17.96 19.43
C THR A 352 -7.07 -17.07 19.20
N PHE A 353 -6.97 -15.78 19.51
CA PHE A 353 -8.06 -14.83 19.40
C PHE A 353 -8.59 -14.73 17.96
N LEU A 354 -7.70 -14.52 16.99
CA LEU A 354 -8.09 -14.39 15.57
C LEU A 354 -8.71 -15.67 15.01
N SER A 355 -8.37 -16.85 15.57
CA SER A 355 -8.93 -18.13 15.12
C SER A 355 -10.22 -18.52 15.81
N SER A 356 -10.52 -17.98 17.01
CA SER A 356 -11.65 -18.38 17.86
C SER A 356 -12.77 -17.34 17.96
N LEU A 357 -12.57 -16.14 17.41
CA LEU A 357 -13.58 -15.08 17.47
C LEU A 357 -14.85 -15.51 16.71
N PRO A 358 -16.06 -15.46 17.32
CA PRO A 358 -17.30 -15.78 16.65
C PRO A 358 -17.54 -14.92 15.41
N THR A 359 -18.03 -15.51 14.32
CA THR A 359 -18.19 -14.84 13.01
C THR A 359 -19.13 -13.63 13.08
N ASP A 360 -20.11 -13.64 13.96
CA ASP A 360 -21.04 -12.53 14.20
C ASP A 360 -20.39 -11.33 14.92
N GLN A 361 -19.37 -11.58 15.73
CA GLN A 361 -18.59 -10.56 16.44
C GLN A 361 -17.35 -10.13 15.64
N ALA A 362 -16.83 -11.01 14.79
CA ALA A 362 -15.58 -10.79 14.07
C ALA A 362 -15.66 -9.57 13.11
N ALA A 363 -16.81 -9.32 12.49
CA ALA A 363 -17.00 -8.16 11.59
C ALA A 363 -16.92 -6.84 12.35
N SER A 364 -17.67 -6.70 13.44
CA SER A 364 -17.64 -5.49 14.29
C SER A 364 -16.26 -5.28 14.90
N TYR A 365 -15.60 -6.38 15.32
CA TYR A 365 -14.25 -6.32 15.85
C TYR A 365 -13.25 -5.82 14.78
N THR A 366 -13.34 -6.34 13.55
CA THR A 366 -12.48 -5.90 12.44
C THR A 366 -12.70 -4.41 12.13
N GLU A 367 -13.93 -3.92 12.14
CA GLU A 367 -14.22 -2.50 11.95
C GLU A 367 -13.59 -1.64 13.06
N ASN A 368 -13.75 -2.06 14.32
CA ASN A 368 -13.14 -1.34 15.44
C ASN A 368 -11.60 -1.38 15.43
N MET A 369 -11.00 -2.50 15.03
CA MET A 369 -9.55 -2.62 14.86
C MET A 369 -9.03 -1.65 13.80
N THR A 370 -9.71 -1.57 12.66
CA THR A 370 -9.35 -0.65 11.58
C THR A 370 -9.47 0.80 12.05
N TYR A 371 -10.61 1.15 12.68
CA TYR A 371 -10.81 2.50 13.20
C TYR A 371 -9.75 2.90 14.25
N LEU A 372 -9.42 1.99 15.19
CA LEU A 372 -8.42 2.26 16.22
C LEU A 372 -7.00 2.35 15.63
N GLY A 373 -6.72 1.59 14.57
CA GLY A 373 -5.46 1.72 13.82
C GLY A 373 -5.27 3.14 13.28
N GLU A 374 -6.28 3.68 12.58
CA GLU A 374 -6.28 5.06 12.07
C GLU A 374 -6.23 6.09 13.21
N TRP A 375 -6.97 5.85 14.28
CA TRP A 375 -6.98 6.73 15.46
C TRP A 375 -5.61 6.83 16.14
N MET A 376 -4.82 5.74 16.16
CA MET A 376 -3.45 5.72 16.70
C MET A 376 -2.44 6.39 15.76
N HIS A 377 -2.74 6.41 14.46
CA HIS A 377 -1.80 6.69 13.40
C HIS A 377 -1.15 8.07 13.51
N GLY A 378 -1.93 9.15 13.63
CA GLY A 378 -1.40 10.50 13.71
C GLY A 378 -0.49 10.75 14.94
N THR A 379 -0.76 10.09 16.07
CA THR A 379 0.13 10.15 17.25
C THR A 379 1.46 9.47 16.97
N HIS A 380 1.44 8.32 16.30
CA HIS A 380 2.65 7.59 15.91
C HIS A 380 3.50 8.42 14.94
N VAL A 381 2.89 8.97 13.92
CA VAL A 381 3.50 9.87 12.94
C VAL A 381 4.12 11.10 13.60
N ALA A 382 3.42 11.75 14.53
CA ALA A 382 3.91 12.91 15.27
C ALA A 382 5.21 12.61 16.02
N GLY A 383 5.30 11.46 16.69
CA GLY A 383 6.50 11.05 17.41
C GLY A 383 7.74 10.93 16.53
N ILE A 384 7.57 10.42 15.31
CA ILE A 384 8.65 10.35 14.32
C ILE A 384 9.03 11.75 13.86
N ALA A 385 8.07 12.60 13.52
CA ALA A 385 8.29 13.93 12.98
C ALA A 385 9.06 14.87 13.92
N VAL A 386 8.85 14.75 15.24
CA VAL A 386 9.50 15.65 16.22
C VAL A 386 10.73 15.05 16.90
N ARG A 387 11.08 13.80 16.64
CA ARG A 387 12.18 13.09 17.30
C ARG A 387 13.51 13.80 17.17
N GLY A 388 14.20 14.02 18.31
CA GLY A 388 15.54 14.65 18.35
C GLY A 388 15.58 16.09 17.83
N ASN A 389 14.43 16.82 17.84
CA ASN A 389 14.35 18.21 17.46
C ASN A 389 13.70 19.07 18.56
N PRO A 390 14.46 19.70 19.46
CA PRO A 390 13.91 20.54 20.51
C PRO A 390 13.30 21.86 19.99
N ALA A 391 13.59 22.24 18.75
CA ALA A 391 13.00 23.41 18.09
C ALA A 391 11.63 23.11 17.45
N ALA A 392 11.23 21.86 17.32
CA ALA A 392 9.93 21.51 16.76
C ALA A 392 8.78 22.13 17.56
N ARG A 393 7.76 22.62 16.88
CA ARG A 393 6.50 23.10 17.42
C ARG A 393 5.39 22.43 16.68
N LEU A 394 4.87 21.36 17.29
CA LEU A 394 3.85 20.48 16.74
C LEU A 394 2.50 21.19 16.63
N VAL A 395 1.99 21.31 15.43
CA VAL A 395 0.65 21.82 15.10
C VAL A 395 -0.22 20.61 14.74
N VAL A 396 -1.36 20.47 15.39
CA VAL A 396 -2.29 19.39 15.08
C VAL A 396 -3.27 19.85 14.00
N VAL A 397 -3.34 19.09 12.91
CA VAL A 397 -4.41 19.24 11.92
C VAL A 397 -5.26 17.99 11.97
N GLN A 398 -6.27 18.05 12.83
CA GLN A 398 -7.19 16.93 13.01
C GLN A 398 -8.14 16.88 11.83
N PHE A 399 -8.03 15.85 11.05
CA PHE A 399 -8.87 15.59 9.92
C PHE A 399 -9.15 14.09 9.84
N ASN A 400 -10.41 13.73 9.88
CA ASN A 400 -10.79 12.33 9.68
C ASN A 400 -10.90 12.10 8.17
N ASP A 401 -9.77 11.79 7.55
CA ASP A 401 -9.60 11.59 6.11
C ASP A 401 -10.25 10.29 5.61
N GLY A 402 -10.58 9.39 6.53
CA GLY A 402 -11.20 8.14 6.20
C GLY A 402 -12.60 8.29 5.60
N ILE A 403 -12.67 8.65 4.31
CA ILE A 403 -13.92 8.62 3.52
C ILE A 403 -14.66 7.31 3.75
N GLN A 404 -13.94 6.21 3.94
CA GLN A 404 -14.47 4.91 4.31
C GLN A 404 -15.24 4.89 5.64
N TYR A 405 -14.98 5.81 6.56
CA TYR A 405 -15.61 5.88 7.87
C TYR A 405 -16.79 6.86 7.95
N LEU A 406 -17.08 7.60 6.88
CA LEU A 406 -18.24 8.50 6.88
C LEU A 406 -19.53 7.73 7.18
N PRO A 407 -20.35 8.19 8.11
CA PRO A 407 -21.61 7.53 8.47
C PRO A 407 -22.71 7.74 7.43
N PHE A 408 -22.47 8.53 6.39
CA PHE A 408 -23.42 8.91 5.35
C PHE A 408 -22.84 8.71 3.94
N GLU A 409 -23.70 8.74 2.93
CA GLU A 409 -23.29 8.78 1.52
C GLU A 409 -22.79 10.19 1.16
N PRO A 410 -21.56 10.38 0.61
CA PRO A 410 -21.07 11.70 0.23
C PRO A 410 -21.83 12.25 -0.97
N THR A 411 -22.01 13.53 -0.94
CA THR A 411 -22.63 14.28 -2.02
C THR A 411 -21.64 15.29 -2.61
N VAL A 412 -21.93 15.77 -3.82
CA VAL A 412 -21.15 16.86 -4.42
C VAL A 412 -21.20 18.12 -3.53
N ALA A 413 -22.29 18.35 -2.79
CA ALA A 413 -22.40 19.49 -1.87
C ALA A 413 -21.44 19.32 -0.67
N TRP A 414 -21.32 18.11 -0.13
CA TRP A 414 -20.34 17.77 0.89
C TRP A 414 -18.90 18.01 0.40
N ALA A 415 -18.53 17.46 -0.78
CA ALA A 415 -17.20 17.66 -1.33
C ALA A 415 -16.86 19.14 -1.56
N LYS A 416 -17.82 19.94 -2.03
CA LYS A 416 -17.65 21.40 -2.20
C LYS A 416 -17.46 22.14 -0.89
N LYS A 417 -18.05 21.66 0.21
CA LYS A 417 -17.80 22.24 1.53
C LYS A 417 -16.36 22.03 1.95
N PHE A 418 -15.84 20.82 1.80
CA PHE A 418 -14.42 20.51 2.09
C PHE A 418 -13.46 21.31 1.21
N LYS A 419 -13.85 21.68 -0.01
CA LYS A 419 -13.05 22.61 -0.81
C LYS A 419 -12.84 23.97 -0.13
N ALA A 420 -13.85 24.50 0.54
CA ALA A 420 -13.74 25.73 1.30
C ALA A 420 -12.90 25.53 2.58
N ASP A 421 -13.08 24.39 3.25
CA ASP A 421 -12.35 24.03 4.47
C ASP A 421 -10.85 23.84 4.17
N PHE A 422 -10.50 23.22 3.06
CA PHE A 422 -9.09 23.06 2.64
C PHE A 422 -8.45 24.37 2.16
N ALA A 423 -9.23 25.26 1.56
CA ALA A 423 -8.76 26.62 1.29
C ALA A 423 -8.42 27.36 2.58
N LEU A 424 -9.29 27.24 3.61
CA LEU A 424 -9.05 27.78 4.94
C LEU A 424 -7.81 27.16 5.58
N LEU A 425 -7.61 25.85 5.44
CA LEU A 425 -6.45 25.13 5.96
C LEU A 425 -5.14 25.62 5.30
N GLY A 426 -5.11 25.81 3.98
CA GLY A 426 -3.96 26.38 3.29
C GLY A 426 -3.64 27.81 3.75
N ASP A 427 -4.66 28.65 3.97
CA ASP A 427 -4.49 29.98 4.54
C ASP A 427 -4.02 29.92 6.00
N TYR A 428 -4.50 28.96 6.79
CA TYR A 428 -4.02 28.70 8.15
C TYR A 428 -2.50 28.40 8.16
N PHE A 429 -2.03 27.48 7.34
CA PHE A 429 -0.60 27.15 7.24
C PHE A 429 0.24 28.40 6.95
N ARG A 430 -0.19 29.19 5.98
CA ARG A 430 0.50 30.43 5.60
C ARG A 430 0.51 31.47 6.71
N THR A 431 -0.64 31.72 7.36
CA THR A 431 -0.79 32.79 8.36
C THR A 431 -0.17 32.44 9.70
N HIS A 432 -0.08 31.15 10.02
CA HIS A 432 0.55 30.65 11.25
C HIS A 432 2.00 30.18 11.01
N ASP A 433 2.61 30.57 9.89
CA ASP A 433 4.00 30.26 9.56
C ASP A 433 4.33 28.78 9.80
N VAL A 434 3.48 27.88 9.34
CA VAL A 434 3.74 26.44 9.34
C VAL A 434 4.76 26.15 8.26
N ARG A 435 5.94 25.61 8.65
CA ARG A 435 7.05 25.45 7.73
C ARG A 435 7.09 24.07 7.07
N VAL A 436 6.59 23.05 7.75
CA VAL A 436 6.54 21.69 7.23
C VAL A 436 5.21 21.06 7.60
N VAL A 437 4.58 20.37 6.65
CA VAL A 437 3.34 19.60 6.85
C VAL A 437 3.61 18.16 6.49
N ASN A 438 3.24 17.23 7.39
CA ASN A 438 3.18 15.81 7.12
C ASN A 438 1.78 15.40 6.66
N MET A 439 1.71 14.65 5.57
CA MET A 439 0.47 14.04 5.05
C MET A 439 0.72 12.55 4.85
N SER A 440 0.47 11.75 5.90
CA SER A 440 0.64 10.30 5.87
C SER A 440 -0.63 9.58 5.42
N TRP A 441 -1.28 10.10 4.40
CA TRP A 441 -2.51 9.58 3.81
C TRP A 441 -2.50 9.75 2.29
N SER A 442 -3.36 9.03 1.61
CA SER A 442 -3.62 9.15 0.17
C SER A 442 -5.06 8.81 -0.16
N ASP A 443 -5.57 9.37 -1.24
CA ASP A 443 -6.87 9.05 -1.83
C ASP A 443 -6.76 8.92 -3.34
N ASN A 444 -7.64 8.11 -3.93
CA ASN A 444 -7.79 8.01 -5.38
C ASN A 444 -9.25 7.74 -5.77
N GLN A 445 -9.57 7.81 -7.06
CA GLN A 445 -10.95 7.62 -7.52
C GLN A 445 -11.52 6.25 -7.16
N ALA A 446 -10.69 5.18 -7.16
CA ALA A 446 -11.15 3.82 -6.86
C ALA A 446 -11.60 3.68 -5.40
N GLU A 447 -11.02 4.46 -4.48
CA GLU A 447 -11.47 4.50 -3.08
C GLU A 447 -12.85 5.13 -2.96
N PHE A 448 -13.13 6.22 -3.69
CA PHE A 448 -14.48 6.80 -3.76
C PHE A 448 -15.48 5.83 -4.39
N GLU A 449 -15.11 5.08 -5.43
CA GLU A 449 -15.95 4.03 -6.02
C GLU A 449 -16.25 2.93 -5.00
N THR A 450 -15.21 2.48 -4.28
CA THR A 450 -15.28 1.46 -3.22
C THR A 450 -16.26 1.88 -2.14
N TRP A 451 -16.15 3.10 -1.69
CA TRP A 451 -16.96 3.61 -0.61
C TRP A 451 -18.42 3.88 -1.02
N LEU A 452 -18.65 4.46 -2.21
CA LEU A 452 -20.00 4.57 -2.76
C LEU A 452 -20.67 3.20 -2.91
N ASN A 453 -19.93 2.16 -3.29
CA ASN A 453 -20.44 0.81 -3.35
C ASN A 453 -20.92 0.29 -1.97
N LYS A 454 -20.24 0.68 -0.89
CA LYS A 454 -20.61 0.32 0.49
C LYS A 454 -21.78 1.17 1.04
N LYS A 455 -21.87 2.45 0.67
CA LYS A 455 -22.78 3.43 1.29
C LYS A 455 -23.96 3.84 0.40
N SER A 456 -23.77 3.90 -0.94
CA SER A 456 -24.80 4.35 -1.88
C SER A 456 -25.88 3.29 -2.14
N GLY A 457 -27.11 3.75 -2.33
CA GLY A 457 -28.21 2.95 -2.85
C GLY A 457 -28.24 2.84 -4.39
N GLU A 458 -27.36 3.54 -5.12
CA GLU A 458 -27.32 3.50 -6.58
C GLU A 458 -26.80 2.15 -7.09
N LYS A 459 -27.62 1.44 -7.85
CA LYS A 459 -27.32 0.10 -8.39
C LYS A 459 -26.52 0.15 -9.70
N ASP A 460 -26.63 1.27 -10.44
CA ASP A 460 -25.95 1.47 -11.70
C ASP A 460 -24.46 1.78 -11.48
N VAL A 461 -23.58 0.85 -11.87
CA VAL A 461 -22.12 0.97 -11.74
C VAL A 461 -21.57 2.18 -12.48
N VAL A 462 -22.13 2.51 -13.65
CA VAL A 462 -21.67 3.66 -14.45
C VAL A 462 -21.97 4.97 -13.73
N LYS A 463 -23.17 5.08 -13.13
CA LYS A 463 -23.54 6.26 -12.35
C LYS A 463 -22.70 6.39 -11.07
N ARG A 464 -22.42 5.26 -10.38
CA ARG A 464 -21.51 5.28 -9.21
C ARG A 464 -20.12 5.76 -9.60
N LYS A 465 -19.56 5.22 -10.70
CA LYS A 465 -18.26 5.69 -11.22
C LYS A 465 -18.28 7.19 -11.54
N GLN A 466 -19.34 7.67 -12.22
CA GLN A 466 -19.48 9.09 -12.53
C GLN A 466 -19.57 9.98 -11.29
N LEU A 467 -20.26 9.51 -10.23
CA LEU A 467 -20.32 10.24 -8.96
C LEU A 467 -18.96 10.21 -8.26
N ALA A 468 -18.31 9.05 -8.20
CA ALA A 468 -16.96 8.92 -7.64
C ALA A 468 -15.97 9.86 -8.33
N GLY A 469 -15.96 9.89 -9.67
CA GLY A 469 -15.10 10.80 -10.44
C GLY A 469 -15.37 12.27 -10.16
N LYS A 470 -16.63 12.66 -9.96
CA LYS A 470 -16.98 14.05 -9.57
C LYS A 470 -16.51 14.39 -8.16
N LEU A 471 -16.69 13.48 -7.22
CA LEU A 471 -16.25 13.68 -5.83
C LEU A 471 -14.73 13.75 -5.77
N TYR A 472 -14.05 12.80 -6.39
CA TYR A 472 -12.59 12.77 -6.47
C TYR A 472 -12.01 14.01 -7.14
N ALA A 473 -12.58 14.49 -8.26
CA ALA A 473 -12.10 15.70 -8.93
C ALA A 473 -12.17 16.94 -8.02
N ILE A 474 -13.26 17.10 -7.26
CA ILE A 474 -13.40 18.21 -6.30
C ILE A 474 -12.39 18.04 -5.16
N TRP A 475 -12.23 16.82 -4.65
CA TRP A 475 -11.31 16.50 -3.58
C TRP A 475 -9.86 16.77 -3.98
N ARG A 476 -9.45 16.28 -5.15
CA ARG A 476 -8.15 16.52 -5.74
C ARG A 476 -7.83 18.01 -5.86
N GLU A 477 -8.76 18.79 -6.44
CA GLU A 477 -8.63 20.24 -6.56
C GLU A 477 -8.54 20.92 -5.19
N SER A 478 -9.24 20.40 -4.19
CA SER A 478 -9.23 20.96 -2.83
C SER A 478 -7.86 20.79 -2.16
N VAL A 479 -7.28 19.58 -2.22
CA VAL A 479 -5.95 19.29 -1.68
C VAL A 479 -4.88 20.10 -2.41
N GLU A 480 -4.90 20.12 -3.74
CA GLU A 480 -3.96 20.88 -4.55
C GLU A 480 -4.01 22.38 -4.22
N SER A 481 -5.22 22.94 -4.09
CA SER A 481 -5.42 24.35 -3.71
C SER A 481 -4.88 24.66 -2.30
N ALA A 482 -5.05 23.76 -1.32
CA ALA A 482 -4.51 23.95 0.02
C ALA A 482 -2.98 24.08 -0.01
N ILE A 483 -2.31 23.21 -0.74
CA ILE A 483 -0.84 23.23 -0.90
C ILE A 483 -0.38 24.51 -1.60
N GLN A 484 -1.03 24.91 -2.69
CA GLN A 484 -0.68 26.11 -3.46
C GLN A 484 -0.87 27.42 -2.67
N ARG A 485 -1.81 27.45 -1.69
CA ARG A 485 -2.06 28.63 -0.84
C ARG A 485 -0.97 28.88 0.19
N ALA A 486 -0.12 27.90 0.46
CA ALA A 486 0.99 27.99 1.41
C ALA A 486 2.36 27.73 0.73
N PRO A 487 2.79 28.57 -0.22
CA PRO A 487 4.00 28.31 -1.02
C PRO A 487 5.29 28.30 -0.20
N GLY A 488 5.31 28.91 0.98
CA GLY A 488 6.45 28.89 1.93
C GLY A 488 6.46 27.67 2.85
N THR A 489 5.48 26.78 2.75
CA THR A 489 5.37 25.56 3.52
C THR A 489 5.80 24.36 2.66
N LEU A 490 6.69 23.53 3.18
CA LEU A 490 7.04 22.25 2.58
C LEU A 490 6.00 21.19 2.98
N PHE A 491 5.35 20.60 2.00
CA PHE A 491 4.46 19.47 2.19
C PHE A 491 5.19 18.17 1.89
N VAL A 492 5.07 17.20 2.78
CA VAL A 492 5.69 15.88 2.66
C VAL A 492 4.58 14.85 2.76
N CYS A 493 4.40 14.03 1.75
CA CYS A 493 3.35 13.02 1.73
C CYS A 493 3.89 11.61 1.58
N ALA A 494 3.12 10.64 2.08
CA ALA A 494 3.33 9.23 1.82
C ALA A 494 3.12 8.91 0.33
N ALA A 495 3.95 8.04 -0.25
CA ALA A 495 3.77 7.59 -1.64
C ALA A 495 2.58 6.62 -1.80
N GLY A 496 2.20 5.91 -0.74
CA GLY A 496 1.17 4.87 -0.75
C GLY A 496 1.75 3.47 -0.54
N ASN A 497 0.88 2.51 -0.21
CA ASN A 497 1.26 1.17 0.26
C ASN A 497 0.71 0.04 -0.63
N THR A 498 0.48 0.29 -1.90
CA THR A 498 -0.12 -0.66 -2.85
C THR A 498 0.82 -1.07 -3.97
N SER A 499 2.12 -0.70 -3.88
CA SER A 499 3.17 -1.05 -4.85
C SER A 499 2.84 -0.65 -6.29
N ASN A 500 2.08 0.44 -6.49
CA ASN A 500 1.60 0.93 -7.78
C ASN A 500 2.30 2.23 -8.20
N ASP A 501 2.17 2.57 -9.47
CA ASP A 501 2.51 3.91 -9.97
C ASP A 501 1.44 4.92 -9.50
N VAL A 502 1.86 5.89 -8.70
CA VAL A 502 0.97 6.92 -8.12
C VAL A 502 0.24 7.74 -9.18
N LYS A 503 0.85 7.94 -10.34
CA LYS A 503 0.26 8.67 -11.46
C LYS A 503 -0.79 7.82 -12.18
N PHE A 504 -0.51 6.54 -12.41
CA PHE A 504 -1.44 5.62 -13.05
C PHE A 504 -2.73 5.45 -12.23
N GLN A 505 -2.62 5.33 -10.91
CA GLN A 505 -3.78 5.23 -10.02
C GLN A 505 -4.43 6.59 -9.74
N GLY A 506 -3.70 7.68 -9.95
CA GLY A 506 -4.16 9.02 -9.59
C GLY A 506 -4.13 9.26 -8.09
N ASP A 507 -3.18 8.66 -7.38
CA ASP A 507 -3.05 8.82 -5.92
C ASP A 507 -2.71 10.26 -5.55
N ILE A 508 -3.52 10.90 -4.74
CA ILE A 508 -3.28 12.25 -4.24
C ILE A 508 -2.94 12.22 -2.75
N PRO A 509 -2.04 13.13 -2.30
CA PRO A 509 -1.32 14.16 -3.06
C PRO A 509 -0.07 13.65 -3.79
N ALA A 510 0.29 12.36 -3.67
CA ALA A 510 1.55 11.80 -4.14
C ALA A 510 1.80 12.00 -5.66
N SER A 511 0.75 12.06 -6.48
CA SER A 511 0.86 12.30 -7.94
C SER A 511 0.95 13.77 -8.36
N PHE A 512 0.95 14.72 -7.41
CA PHE A 512 1.02 16.14 -7.76
C PHE A 512 2.45 16.59 -8.07
N HIS A 513 2.59 17.40 -9.11
CA HIS A 513 3.84 18.11 -9.43
C HIS A 513 3.79 19.54 -8.92
N LEU A 514 4.12 19.73 -7.64
CA LEU A 514 4.15 21.04 -6.99
C LEU A 514 5.55 21.32 -6.42
N PRO A 515 6.07 22.56 -6.53
CA PRO A 515 7.43 22.87 -6.12
C PRO A 515 7.69 22.73 -4.61
N ASN A 516 6.63 22.83 -3.81
CA ASN A 516 6.66 22.73 -2.36
C ASN A 516 6.08 21.40 -1.82
N LEU A 517 6.02 20.37 -2.66
CA LEU A 517 5.54 19.03 -2.29
C LEU A 517 6.57 17.96 -2.65
N VAL A 518 6.73 16.99 -1.77
CA VAL A 518 7.54 15.79 -2.01
C VAL A 518 6.79 14.53 -1.54
N ALA A 519 6.71 13.53 -2.40
CA ALA A 519 6.24 12.20 -2.04
C ALA A 519 7.42 11.31 -1.62
N VAL A 520 7.19 10.48 -0.61
CA VAL A 520 8.22 9.68 0.07
C VAL A 520 7.90 8.20 -0.02
N GLY A 521 8.84 7.42 -0.58
CA GLY A 521 8.82 5.97 -0.59
C GLY A 521 9.37 5.37 0.71
N ALA A 522 9.07 4.10 0.95
CA ALA A 522 9.51 3.38 2.15
C ALA A 522 10.60 2.36 1.84
N VAL A 523 11.65 2.40 2.64
CA VAL A 523 12.70 1.38 2.72
C VAL A 523 12.73 0.77 4.11
N ASP A 524 13.40 -0.39 4.25
CA ASP A 524 13.58 -1.07 5.53
C ASP A 524 14.83 -0.57 6.29
N GLU A 525 15.20 -1.27 7.36
CA GLU A 525 16.37 -0.95 8.18
C GLU A 525 17.70 -1.01 7.42
N ALA A 526 17.78 -1.79 6.33
CA ALA A 526 18.98 -1.87 5.49
C ALA A 526 18.99 -0.87 4.33
N GLY A 527 17.89 -0.13 4.15
CA GLY A 527 17.71 0.76 3.00
C GLY A 527 17.24 0.03 1.75
N GLU A 528 16.68 -1.18 1.88
CA GLU A 528 16.07 -1.91 0.77
C GLU A 528 14.61 -1.50 0.59
N GLU A 529 14.17 -1.45 -0.66
CA GLU A 529 12.80 -1.07 -1.02
C GLU A 529 11.77 -2.05 -0.45
N THR A 530 10.82 -1.55 0.32
CA THR A 530 9.74 -2.40 0.86
C THR A 530 8.82 -2.92 -0.25
N SER A 531 8.24 -4.09 -0.04
CA SER A 531 7.34 -4.71 -1.02
C SER A 531 6.10 -3.88 -1.31
N PHE A 532 5.61 -3.11 -0.34
CA PHE A 532 4.37 -2.35 -0.43
C PHE A 532 4.53 -0.93 -1.00
N THR A 533 5.72 -0.32 -0.95
CA THR A 533 5.90 1.09 -1.32
C THR A 533 5.45 1.36 -2.76
N SER A 534 4.58 2.35 -2.94
CA SER A 534 4.22 2.87 -4.26
C SER A 534 5.36 3.73 -4.82
N TYR A 535 5.38 3.90 -6.14
CA TYR A 535 6.45 4.56 -6.88
C TYR A 535 5.91 5.53 -7.93
N GLY A 536 6.77 6.31 -8.54
CA GLY A 536 6.43 7.28 -9.60
C GLY A 536 7.46 8.39 -9.71
N ASP A 537 7.30 9.24 -10.71
CA ASP A 537 8.22 10.36 -10.98
C ASP A 537 8.20 11.47 -9.91
N THR A 538 7.17 11.52 -9.09
CA THR A 538 7.01 12.43 -7.95
C THR A 538 7.56 11.85 -6.64
N VAL A 539 7.81 10.54 -6.56
CA VAL A 539 8.43 9.87 -5.41
C VAL A 539 9.94 10.03 -5.55
N VAL A 540 10.49 11.05 -4.93
CA VAL A 540 11.87 11.49 -5.16
C VAL A 540 12.78 11.39 -3.95
N LEU A 541 12.26 10.92 -2.82
CA LEU A 541 12.99 10.59 -1.59
C LEU A 541 12.42 9.30 -1.00
N ASP A 542 13.28 8.54 -0.34
CA ASP A 542 12.94 7.31 0.36
C ASP A 542 13.47 7.38 1.80
N ALA A 543 12.72 6.85 2.75
CA ALA A 543 13.08 6.86 4.16
C ALA A 543 12.64 5.58 4.87
N ASP A 544 13.10 5.39 6.12
CA ASP A 544 12.67 4.31 6.98
C ASP A 544 11.14 4.29 7.12
N GLY A 545 10.53 3.23 6.64
CA GLY A 545 9.07 3.03 6.67
C GLY A 545 8.68 1.61 7.06
N TYR A 546 9.63 0.79 7.54
CA TYR A 546 9.35 -0.58 7.91
C TYR A 546 9.59 -0.84 9.40
N ARG A 547 8.51 -1.21 10.12
CA ARG A 547 8.55 -1.49 11.57
C ARG A 547 9.16 -0.36 12.42
N VAL A 548 8.85 0.86 12.05
CA VAL A 548 9.31 2.07 12.72
C VAL A 548 8.63 2.22 14.07
N ALA A 549 9.42 2.31 15.13
CA ALA A 549 8.92 2.45 16.49
C ALA A 549 8.55 3.91 16.81
N SER A 550 7.35 4.12 17.35
CA SER A 550 6.90 5.41 17.87
C SER A 550 5.78 5.24 18.90
N TYR A 551 5.35 6.34 19.52
CA TYR A 551 4.28 6.32 20.50
C TYR A 551 2.91 6.24 19.84
N VAL A 552 1.99 5.49 20.48
CA VAL A 552 0.55 5.57 20.20
C VAL A 552 -0.14 6.24 21.40
N PRO A 553 -1.43 6.67 21.28
CA PRO A 553 -2.12 7.34 22.36
C PRO A 553 -2.04 6.56 23.68
N GLY A 554 -1.73 7.28 24.76
CA GLY A 554 -1.45 6.70 26.08
C GLY A 554 0.03 6.32 26.31
N GLY A 555 0.92 6.52 25.33
CA GLY A 555 2.38 6.42 25.48
C GLY A 555 2.98 5.04 25.28
N THR A 556 2.19 4.05 24.86
CA THR A 556 2.74 2.75 24.44
C THR A 556 3.58 2.93 23.17
N VAL A 557 4.73 2.26 23.11
CA VAL A 557 5.56 2.22 21.88
C VAL A 557 5.11 1.04 21.03
N MET A 558 4.78 1.32 19.77
CA MET A 558 4.38 0.33 18.77
C MET A 558 5.23 0.47 17.52
N LYS A 559 5.36 -0.61 16.76
CA LYS A 559 6.05 -0.61 15.46
C LYS A 559 5.03 -0.61 14.33
N PHE A 560 5.06 0.40 13.47
CA PHE A 560 4.20 0.45 12.29
C PHE A 560 5.04 0.42 11.02
N SER A 561 4.46 -0.13 9.94
CA SER A 561 5.05 -0.17 8.62
C SER A 561 4.16 0.55 7.62
N GLY A 562 4.77 1.36 6.76
CA GLY A 562 4.08 2.12 5.72
C GLY A 562 4.91 3.31 5.25
N THR A 563 4.61 3.81 4.07
CA THR A 563 5.11 5.11 3.60
C THR A 563 4.64 6.24 4.52
N SER A 564 3.61 5.99 5.32
CA SER A 564 3.15 6.83 6.43
C SER A 564 4.19 7.05 7.53
N MET A 565 5.15 6.13 7.70
CA MET A 565 6.26 6.23 8.64
C MET A 565 7.51 6.82 7.97
N ALA A 566 7.67 6.58 6.67
CA ALA A 566 8.75 7.16 5.86
C ALA A 566 8.59 8.70 5.71
N SER A 567 7.39 9.17 5.43
CA SER A 567 7.06 10.60 5.29
C SER A 567 7.49 11.43 6.51
N PRO A 568 7.12 11.09 7.77
CA PRO A 568 7.53 11.87 8.94
C PRO A 568 9.03 11.80 9.24
N ASN A 569 9.77 10.82 8.75
CA ASN A 569 11.24 10.83 8.82
C ASN A 569 11.83 11.94 7.92
N VAL A 570 11.24 12.16 6.73
CA VAL A 570 11.61 13.29 5.86
C VAL A 570 11.17 14.62 6.48
N VAL A 571 9.98 14.69 7.07
CA VAL A 571 9.52 15.88 7.84
C VAL A 571 10.49 16.21 8.97
N ASN A 572 10.93 15.21 9.72
CA ASN A 572 11.91 15.38 10.80
C ASN A 572 13.22 16.00 10.30
N LEU A 573 13.74 15.47 9.20
CA LEU A 573 14.96 16.02 8.58
C LEU A 573 14.74 17.45 8.08
N ALA A 574 13.67 17.70 7.33
CA ALA A 574 13.35 19.03 6.82
C ALA A 574 13.21 20.06 7.95
N ALA A 575 12.52 19.71 9.02
CA ALA A 575 12.35 20.59 10.17
C ALA A 575 13.68 20.88 10.90
N LYS A 576 14.58 19.90 11.00
CA LYS A 576 15.93 20.11 11.55
C LYS A 576 16.76 21.07 10.68
N LEU A 577 16.70 20.93 9.35
CA LEU A 577 17.38 21.83 8.42
C LEU A 577 16.85 23.27 8.54
N ILE A 578 15.53 23.45 8.60
CA ILE A 578 14.90 24.77 8.75
C ILE A 578 15.17 25.35 10.14
N ALA A 579 15.26 24.52 11.20
CA ALA A 579 15.66 25.00 12.53
C ALA A 579 17.09 25.56 12.54
N LEU A 580 18.00 24.96 11.77
CA LEU A 580 19.40 25.38 11.63
C LEU A 580 19.59 26.56 10.65
N LYS A 581 18.73 26.67 9.65
CA LYS A 581 18.77 27.70 8.58
C LYS A 581 17.32 28.07 8.18
N PRO A 582 16.71 29.04 8.90
CA PRO A 582 15.27 29.34 8.77
C PRO A 582 14.89 30.01 7.44
N GLU A 583 15.84 30.53 6.69
CA GLU A 583 15.64 31.12 5.37
C GLU A 583 15.47 30.09 4.24
N LEU A 584 15.69 28.79 4.47
CA LEU A 584 15.52 27.76 3.44
C LEU A 584 14.09 27.76 2.90
N THR A 585 13.96 27.81 1.58
CA THR A 585 12.69 27.59 0.89
C THR A 585 12.35 26.10 0.84
N PRO A 586 11.09 25.72 0.55
CA PRO A 586 10.73 24.33 0.32
C PRO A 586 11.59 23.65 -0.75
N GLU A 587 11.78 24.31 -1.89
CA GLU A 587 12.57 23.78 -3.02
C GLU A 587 14.05 23.58 -2.65
N GLU A 588 14.65 24.54 -1.94
CA GLU A 588 16.02 24.43 -1.46
C GLU A 588 16.16 23.28 -0.46
N THR A 589 15.16 23.09 0.41
CA THR A 589 15.13 22.02 1.40
C THR A 589 15.05 20.64 0.70
N ILE A 590 14.15 20.48 -0.28
CA ILE A 590 14.04 19.26 -1.09
C ILE A 590 15.35 18.98 -1.84
N ALA A 591 15.89 20.01 -2.51
CA ALA A 591 17.13 19.87 -3.29
C ALA A 591 18.32 19.48 -2.42
N LEU A 592 18.41 20.02 -1.20
CA LEU A 592 19.47 19.69 -0.24
C LEU A 592 19.37 18.23 0.21
N MET A 593 18.17 17.77 0.59
CA MET A 593 17.91 16.39 0.98
C MET A 593 18.24 15.41 -0.15
N ARG A 594 17.75 15.68 -1.37
CA ARG A 594 18.04 14.84 -2.55
C ARG A 594 19.54 14.77 -2.87
N LYS A 595 20.24 15.89 -2.77
CA LYS A 595 21.68 15.96 -3.07
C LYS A 595 22.55 15.19 -2.06
N ALA A 596 22.07 15.02 -0.83
CA ALA A 596 22.74 14.28 0.23
C ALA A 596 22.25 12.81 0.34
N ALA A 597 21.17 12.46 -0.33
CA ALA A 597 20.61 11.12 -0.31
C ALA A 597 21.56 10.09 -0.92
N THR A 598 21.49 8.87 -0.41
CA THR A 598 22.21 7.71 -0.99
C THR A 598 21.33 7.09 -2.07
N ALA A 599 21.87 7.02 -3.30
CA ALA A 599 21.16 6.32 -4.38
C ALA A 599 21.29 4.80 -4.22
N SER A 600 20.23 4.05 -4.55
CA SER A 600 20.32 2.59 -4.74
C SER A 600 21.21 2.24 -5.93
N ALA A 601 21.67 1.00 -6.01
CA ALA A 601 22.56 0.53 -7.08
C ALA A 601 21.94 0.68 -8.49
N ASP A 602 20.64 0.58 -8.61
CA ASP A 602 19.87 0.78 -9.85
C ASP A 602 19.45 2.24 -10.08
N GLY A 603 19.73 3.14 -9.12
CA GLY A 603 19.41 4.55 -9.18
C GLY A 603 17.93 4.92 -9.00
N ARG A 604 17.07 3.97 -8.66
CA ARG A 604 15.62 4.23 -8.47
C ARG A 604 15.31 4.90 -7.14
N LEU A 605 16.03 4.56 -6.07
CA LEU A 605 15.81 5.08 -4.73
C LEU A 605 16.77 6.21 -4.40
N HIS A 606 16.28 7.15 -3.60
CA HIS A 606 17.05 8.26 -3.04
C HIS A 606 16.86 8.27 -1.52
N ILE A 607 17.60 7.40 -0.84
CA ILE A 607 17.45 7.15 0.60
C ILE A 607 18.06 8.32 1.38
N ILE A 608 17.26 8.97 2.22
CA ILE A 608 17.73 10.11 3.01
C ILE A 608 18.91 9.74 3.89
N ASP A 609 19.83 10.70 4.03
CA ASP A 609 20.91 10.66 5.01
C ASP A 609 20.88 11.97 5.83
N PRO A 610 20.21 11.99 6.99
CA PRO A 610 20.11 13.17 7.84
C PRO A 610 21.48 13.77 8.20
N LYS A 611 22.44 12.92 8.57
CA LYS A 611 23.77 13.36 8.97
C LYS A 611 24.56 14.01 7.82
N ALA A 612 24.55 13.36 6.66
CA ALA A 612 25.19 13.92 5.47
C ALA A 612 24.50 15.21 5.01
N THR A 613 23.16 15.29 5.16
CA THR A 613 22.39 16.49 4.78
C THR A 613 22.74 17.68 5.68
N VAL A 614 22.78 17.50 7.00
CA VAL A 614 23.16 18.54 7.95
C VAL A 614 24.62 18.98 7.73
N ALA A 615 25.54 18.04 7.56
CA ALA A 615 26.94 18.36 7.27
C ALA A 615 27.09 19.18 5.97
N ARG A 616 26.27 18.90 4.96
CA ARG A 616 26.23 19.65 3.70
C ARG A 616 25.68 21.08 3.90
N LEU A 617 24.65 21.24 4.73
CA LEU A 617 24.11 22.56 5.07
C LEU A 617 25.16 23.46 5.71
N GLU A 618 26.00 22.91 6.60
CA GLU A 618 27.05 23.63 7.28
C GLU A 618 28.15 24.10 6.33
N GLN A 619 28.42 23.35 5.25
CA GLN A 619 29.42 23.77 4.22
C GLN A 619 28.90 24.88 3.31
N THR A 620 27.63 25.22 3.35
CA THR A 620 27.01 26.30 2.56
C THR A 620 26.80 27.58 3.35
N LYS A 621 27.26 27.61 4.62
CA LYS A 621 27.36 28.81 5.46
C LYS A 621 28.67 29.53 5.17
#